data_4fcb264176a2b1828b21c74bac7d2b13
#
_entry.id   4fcb264176a2b1828b21c74bac7d2b13
#
_cell.length_a   1.000
_cell.length_b   1.000
_cell.length_c   1.000
_cell.angle_alpha   90.00
_cell.angle_beta   90.00
_cell.angle_gamma   90.00
#
_symmetry.space_group_name_H-M   'P 1'
#
loop_
_entity.id
_entity.type
_entity.pdbx_description
1 polymer ?
#
loop_
_entity_poly.entity_id
_entity_poly.type
_entity_poly.pdbx_seq_one_letter_code
_entity_poly.pdbx_strand_id
1 'polypeptide(L)' 'NYTEALIMIEKYSSSDTNAYIHELTGDILLKQEKTNLAKDQYEMALVKYSDQTSKSIVTMKISNIGLKKSEK' A
#
# COMPACT_ATOMS: atom_id res chain seq x y z
N ASN A 1 -17.99 12.10 -5.52
CA ASN A 1 -18.10 10.67 -5.75
C ASN A 1 -16.72 10.01 -5.64
N TYR A 2 -16.64 8.93 -4.90
CA TYR A 2 -15.39 8.25 -4.59
C TYR A 2 -14.68 7.72 -5.86
N THR A 3 -15.46 7.12 -6.75
CA THR A 3 -14.92 6.58 -7.98
C THR A 3 -14.36 7.68 -8.89
N GLU A 4 -15.06 8.79 -8.97
CA GLU A 4 -14.59 9.92 -9.76
C GLU A 4 -13.32 10.52 -9.18
N ALA A 5 -13.22 10.57 -7.87
CA ALA A 5 -12.00 11.06 -7.22
C ALA A 5 -10.81 10.18 -7.54
N LEU A 6 -10.99 8.86 -7.53
CA LEU A 6 -9.91 7.94 -7.88
C LEU A 6 -9.48 8.08 -9.34
N ILE A 7 -10.45 8.25 -10.24
CA ILE A 7 -10.15 8.45 -11.65
C ILE A 7 -9.35 9.74 -11.87
N MET A 8 -9.74 10.80 -11.18
CA MET A 8 -9.00 12.07 -11.26
C MET A 8 -7.58 11.91 -10.76
N ILE A 9 -7.40 11.23 -9.66
CA ILE A 9 -6.07 10.99 -9.10
C ILE A 9 -5.23 10.21 -10.10
N GLU A 10 -5.76 9.16 -10.69
CA GLU A 10 -5.03 8.37 -11.67
C GLU A 10 -4.64 9.18 -12.89
N LYS A 11 -5.52 10.06 -13.32
CA LYS A 11 -5.29 10.85 -14.52
C LYS A 11 -4.17 11.86 -14.34
N TYR A 12 -4.06 12.45 -13.16
CA TYR A 12 -3.08 13.50 -12.91
C TYR A 12 -1.94 13.08 -11.99
N SER A 13 -1.95 11.84 -11.54
CA SER A 13 -0.99 11.44 -10.52
C SER A 13 0.33 10.96 -11.09
N SER A 14 1.36 11.12 -10.29
CA SER A 14 2.67 10.54 -10.55
C SER A 14 2.65 9.08 -10.10
N SER A 15 3.73 8.37 -10.38
CA SER A 15 3.95 7.02 -9.85
C SER A 15 3.84 6.99 -8.34
N ASP A 16 4.33 8.04 -7.67
CA ASP A 16 4.30 8.13 -6.21
C ASP A 16 2.88 8.19 -5.67
N THR A 17 2.00 8.92 -6.36
CA THR A 17 0.59 8.98 -5.96
C THR A 17 -0.09 7.63 -6.11
N ASN A 18 0.20 6.92 -7.19
CA ASN A 18 -0.34 5.58 -7.40
C ASN A 18 0.18 4.62 -6.34
N ALA A 19 1.45 4.75 -5.97
CA ALA A 19 2.02 3.95 -4.90
C ALA A 19 1.30 4.20 -3.58
N TYR A 20 1.01 5.46 -3.29
CA TYR A 20 0.29 5.81 -2.07
C TYR A 20 -1.10 5.19 -2.03
N ILE A 21 -1.80 5.17 -3.15
CA ILE A 21 -3.11 4.54 -3.26
C ILE A 21 -3.01 3.04 -2.94
N HIS A 22 -1.99 2.36 -3.47
CA HIS A 22 -1.78 0.95 -3.16
C HIS A 22 -1.48 0.76 -1.66
N GLU A 23 -0.69 1.64 -1.10
CA GLU A 23 -0.38 1.58 0.33
C GLU A 23 -1.63 1.72 1.18
N LEU A 24 -2.48 2.69 0.85
CA LEU A 24 -3.75 2.89 1.57
C LEU A 24 -4.67 1.70 1.41
N THR A 25 -4.73 1.13 0.21
CA THR A 25 -5.53 -0.05 -0.03
C THR A 25 -5.04 -1.21 0.83
N GLY A 26 -3.73 -1.36 0.95
CA GLY A 26 -3.15 -2.36 1.84
C GLY A 26 -3.56 -2.15 3.29
N ASP A 27 -3.54 -0.88 3.73
CA ASP A 27 -3.95 -0.55 5.11
C ASP A 27 -5.40 -0.96 5.37
N ILE A 28 -6.28 -0.70 4.41
CA ILE A 28 -7.69 -1.06 4.54
C ILE A 28 -7.86 -2.57 4.57
N LEU A 29 -7.17 -3.27 3.68
CA LEU A 29 -7.24 -4.73 3.62
C LEU A 29 -6.72 -5.36 4.91
N LEU A 30 -5.69 -4.78 5.49
CA LEU A 30 -5.14 -5.26 6.74
C LEU A 30 -6.15 -5.14 7.87
N LYS A 31 -6.90 -4.03 7.90
CA LYS A 31 -7.95 -3.85 8.88
C LYS A 31 -9.07 -4.86 8.71
N GLN A 32 -9.27 -5.33 7.49
CA GLN A 32 -10.26 -6.36 7.19
C GLN A 32 -9.71 -7.77 7.41
N GLU A 33 -8.49 -7.87 7.92
CA GLU A 33 -7.81 -9.14 8.17
C GLU A 33 -7.52 -9.92 6.88
N LYS A 34 -7.45 -9.21 5.77
CA LYS A 34 -7.08 -9.81 4.49
C LYS A 34 -5.58 -9.65 4.28
N THR A 35 -4.82 -10.32 5.12
CA THR A 35 -3.38 -10.13 5.26
C THR A 35 -2.61 -10.37 3.96
N ASN A 36 -2.93 -11.44 3.24
CA ASN A 36 -2.22 -11.74 2.00
C ASN A 36 -2.48 -10.71 0.91
N LEU A 37 -3.72 -10.23 0.83
CA LEU A 37 -4.07 -9.21 -0.15
C LEU A 37 -3.43 -7.87 0.22
N ALA A 38 -3.36 -7.58 1.51
CA ALA A 38 -2.71 -6.36 1.98
C ALA A 38 -1.24 -6.37 1.60
N LYS A 39 -0.56 -7.49 1.81
CA LYS A 39 0.84 -7.62 1.47
C LYS A 39 1.07 -7.39 -0.03
N ASP A 40 0.20 -7.96 -0.87
CA ASP A 40 0.29 -7.76 -2.32
C ASP A 40 0.20 -6.28 -2.68
N GLN A 41 -0.71 -5.55 -2.06
CA GLN A 41 -0.86 -4.12 -2.32
C GLN A 41 0.36 -3.34 -1.86
N TYR A 42 0.90 -3.69 -0.70
CA TYR A 42 2.13 -3.04 -0.22
C TYR A 42 3.30 -3.30 -1.18
N GLU A 43 3.41 -4.50 -1.73
CA GLU A 43 4.49 -4.81 -2.66
C GLU A 43 4.33 -4.00 -3.94
N MET A 44 3.12 -3.80 -4.41
CA MET A 44 2.87 -2.94 -5.56
C MET A 44 3.25 -1.50 -5.27
N ALA A 45 2.95 -1.02 -4.06
CA ALA A 45 3.35 0.32 -3.66
C ALA A 45 4.87 0.45 -3.65
N LEU A 46 5.55 -0.56 -3.13
CA LEU A 46 7.00 -0.55 -3.03
C LEU A 46 7.66 -0.40 -4.41
N VAL A 47 7.11 -1.08 -5.40
CA VAL A 47 7.63 -1.00 -6.77
C VAL A 47 7.41 0.38 -7.37
N LYS A 48 6.30 1.03 -7.06
CA LYS A 48 5.92 2.29 -7.67
C LYS A 48 6.51 3.53 -6.98
N TYR A 49 6.84 3.44 -5.69
CA TYR A 49 7.46 4.57 -5.02
C TYR A 49 8.87 4.82 -5.57
N SER A 50 9.21 6.08 -5.75
CA SER A 50 10.53 6.48 -6.22
C SER A 50 11.47 6.88 -5.10
N ASP A 51 10.96 7.30 -3.96
CA ASP A 51 11.82 7.79 -2.88
C ASP A 51 12.06 6.69 -1.83
N GLN A 52 13.26 6.72 -1.28
CA GLN A 52 13.68 5.68 -0.34
C GLN A 52 12.91 5.74 0.99
N THR A 53 12.53 6.92 1.42
CA THR A 53 11.78 7.07 2.67
C THR A 53 10.45 6.35 2.60
N SER A 54 9.70 6.54 1.52
CA SER A 54 8.41 5.88 1.33
C SER A 54 8.59 4.38 1.19
N LYS A 55 9.61 3.95 0.47
CA LYS A 55 9.91 2.51 0.34
C LYS A 55 10.20 1.89 1.70
N SER A 56 10.93 2.57 2.54
CA SER A 56 11.25 2.09 3.88
C SER A 56 10.01 1.93 4.73
N ILE A 57 9.09 2.88 4.65
CA ILE A 57 7.84 2.81 5.40
C ILE A 57 7.02 1.60 4.98
N VAL A 58 6.88 1.38 3.68
CA VAL A 58 6.12 0.24 3.16
C VAL A 58 6.81 -1.08 3.55
N THR A 59 8.13 -1.12 3.48
CA THR A 59 8.89 -2.30 3.89
C THR A 59 8.62 -2.63 5.35
N MET A 60 8.57 -1.62 6.21
CA MET A 60 8.23 -1.82 7.62
C MET A 60 6.84 -2.40 7.79
N LYS A 61 5.88 -1.91 7.01
CA LYS A 61 4.51 -2.42 7.08
C LYS A 61 4.45 -3.90 6.71
N ILE A 62 5.18 -4.28 5.69
CA ILE A 62 5.26 -5.69 5.27
C ILE A 62 5.89 -6.53 6.37
N SER A 63 6.96 -6.04 6.96
CA SER A 63 7.64 -6.76 8.06
C SER A 63 6.74 -6.93 9.27
N ASN A 64 5.95 -5.92 9.58
CA ASN A 64 5.02 -5.99 10.70
C ASN A 64 3.95 -7.05 10.49
N ILE A 65 3.50 -7.25 9.26
CA ILE A 65 2.56 -8.31 8.96
C ILE A 65 3.18 -9.66 9.29
N GLY A 66 4.44 -9.86 8.87
CA GLY A 66 5.15 -11.09 9.15
C GLY A 66 5.33 -11.35 10.64
N LEU A 67 5.66 -10.29 11.40
CA LEU A 67 5.85 -10.41 12.84
C LEU A 67 4.55 -10.79 13.54
N LYS A 68 3.44 -10.18 13.15
CA LYS A 68 2.14 -10.50 13.72
C LYS A 68 1.78 -11.94 13.48
N LYS A 69 2.07 -12.45 12.31
CA LYS A 69 1.83 -13.83 11.98
C LYS A 69 2.67 -14.75 12.84
N SER A 70 3.90 -14.38 13.06
CA SER A 70 4.83 -15.18 13.85
C SER A 70 4.42 -15.33 15.29
N GLU A 71 3.78 -14.34 15.81
CA GLU A 71 3.35 -14.33 17.22
C GLU A 71 2.19 -15.24 17.50
N LYS A 72 1.55 -15.73 16.50
CA LYS A 72 0.49 -16.67 16.68
C LYS A 72 1.02 -18.08 16.90
#